data_7248022181b97e92fd14ab60051396be
#
_entry.id   7248022181b97e92fd14ab60051396be
#
_cell.length_a   1.000
_cell.length_b   1.000
_cell.length_c   1.000
_cell.angle_alpha   90.00
_cell.angle_beta   90.00
_cell.angle_gamma   90.00
#
_symmetry.space_group_name_H-M   'P 1'
#
loop_
_entity.id
_entity.type
_entity.pdbx_description
1 polymer ?
#
loop_
_entity_poly.entity_id
_entity_poly.type
_entity_poly.pdbx_seq_one_letter_code
_entity_poly.pdbx_strand_id
1 'polypeptide(L)'
;AQPVVTFNGKTLALGVDYYISGYSNIVNVGTATVTVKGKGNFTGTAKGTFRIVKQDNMETLVKKRLDEMMEGKWDRKIYDFWHSYQLGKYYNTLLTSPCTCHSYCETGNEAGCTCLIGRSHVLNNSGIQCAGFTIEVFEYLFGKTNGTGENTLTIRNRSDGNWTEAALKKWMTDTFRPGDYLAYDNIKYGYPHYVTIYSVDTDGIWVYEANYGGRCKINFRKFTFKEIYEETDGLWHRTPNNYELSEY
;
A
#
# COMPACT_ATOMS: atom_id res chain seq x y z
N ALA A 1 -13.71 -20.14 -15.13
CA ALA A 1 -12.61 -20.60 -16.01
C ALA A 1 -13.19 -21.35 -17.20
N GLN A 2 -12.70 -21.08 -18.40
CA GLN A 2 -13.08 -21.79 -19.61
C GLN A 2 -11.97 -22.84 -19.89
N PRO A 3 -12.31 -24.15 -19.96
CA PRO A 3 -11.31 -25.18 -20.21
C PRO A 3 -10.87 -25.19 -21.68
N VAL A 4 -9.60 -25.46 -21.90
CA VAL A 4 -9.09 -25.86 -23.23
C VAL A 4 -9.22 -27.38 -23.35
N VAL A 5 -9.97 -27.85 -24.34
CA VAL A 5 -10.19 -29.28 -24.59
C VAL A 5 -9.42 -29.67 -25.84
N THR A 6 -8.68 -30.78 -25.76
CA THR A 6 -7.92 -31.28 -26.89
C THR A 6 -8.27 -32.76 -27.16
N PHE A 7 -8.22 -33.15 -28.42
CA PHE A 7 -8.35 -34.55 -28.85
C PHE A 7 -7.27 -34.85 -29.91
N ASN A 8 -6.47 -35.86 -29.68
CA ASN A 8 -5.34 -36.21 -30.55
C ASN A 8 -4.46 -35.02 -30.96
N GLY A 9 -4.15 -34.16 -29.97
CA GLY A 9 -3.30 -32.97 -30.16
C GLY A 9 -3.98 -31.77 -30.83
N LYS A 10 -5.24 -31.87 -31.24
CA LYS A 10 -6.02 -30.75 -31.82
C LYS A 10 -6.92 -30.14 -30.76
N THR A 11 -6.92 -28.83 -30.70
CA THR A 11 -7.84 -28.05 -29.83
C THR A 11 -9.24 -28.12 -30.41
N LEU A 12 -10.20 -28.46 -29.57
CA LEU A 12 -11.62 -28.50 -29.89
C LEU A 12 -12.30 -27.17 -29.66
N ALA A 13 -13.32 -26.86 -30.45
CA ALA A 13 -14.09 -25.62 -30.37
C ALA A 13 -15.30 -25.76 -29.43
N LEU A 14 -15.39 -24.87 -28.43
CA LEU A 14 -16.55 -24.78 -27.52
C LEU A 14 -17.80 -24.42 -28.32
N GLY A 15 -18.90 -25.16 -28.08
CA GLY A 15 -20.18 -24.97 -28.75
C GLY A 15 -20.30 -25.69 -30.07
N VAL A 16 -19.21 -26.11 -30.69
CA VAL A 16 -19.15 -26.90 -31.94
C VAL A 16 -18.81 -28.37 -31.65
N ASP A 17 -17.66 -28.58 -31.04
CA ASP A 17 -17.11 -29.95 -30.80
C ASP A 17 -17.40 -30.45 -29.37
N TYR A 18 -17.63 -29.53 -28.43
CA TYR A 18 -17.99 -29.82 -27.05
C TYR A 18 -18.81 -28.71 -26.41
N TYR A 19 -19.42 -29.02 -25.28
CA TYR A 19 -20.05 -28.03 -24.40
C TYR A 19 -19.72 -28.34 -22.94
N ILE A 20 -19.78 -27.30 -22.09
CA ILE A 20 -19.61 -27.43 -20.65
C ILE A 20 -20.95 -27.90 -20.06
N SER A 21 -20.96 -29.11 -19.52
CA SER A 21 -22.17 -29.70 -18.92
C SER A 21 -22.37 -29.34 -17.46
N GLY A 22 -21.33 -28.81 -16.80
CA GLY A 22 -21.46 -28.31 -15.44
C GLY A 22 -20.12 -28.11 -14.74
N TYR A 23 -20.22 -27.47 -13.59
CA TYR A 23 -19.14 -27.28 -12.63
C TYR A 23 -19.57 -27.86 -11.28
N SER A 24 -18.59 -28.29 -10.48
CA SER A 24 -18.82 -28.67 -9.09
C SER A 24 -17.75 -28.09 -8.19
N ASN A 25 -18.10 -27.87 -6.90
CA ASN A 25 -17.23 -27.29 -5.87
C ASN A 25 -16.68 -25.90 -6.23
N ILE A 26 -17.52 -25.03 -6.82
CA ILE A 26 -17.10 -23.73 -7.35
C ILE A 26 -17.32 -22.56 -6.39
N VAL A 27 -17.81 -22.80 -5.20
CA VAL A 27 -18.18 -21.74 -4.24
C VAL A 27 -17.07 -21.49 -3.22
N ASN A 28 -16.43 -22.55 -2.75
CA ASN A 28 -15.44 -22.46 -1.69
C ASN A 28 -14.00 -22.58 -2.25
N VAL A 29 -13.05 -22.02 -1.53
CA VAL A 29 -11.62 -22.25 -1.75
C VAL A 29 -11.34 -23.75 -1.77
N GLY A 30 -10.61 -24.20 -2.76
CA GLY A 30 -10.29 -25.62 -2.92
C GLY A 30 -10.20 -26.06 -4.38
N THR A 31 -10.39 -27.36 -4.63
CA THR A 31 -10.37 -27.90 -5.98
C THR A 31 -11.77 -27.96 -6.55
N ALA A 32 -11.99 -27.25 -7.64
CA ALA A 32 -13.21 -27.28 -8.42
C ALA A 32 -13.05 -28.22 -9.63
N THR A 33 -14.18 -28.72 -10.14
CA THR A 33 -14.20 -29.61 -11.31
C THR A 33 -15.10 -29.00 -12.38
N VAL A 34 -14.61 -29.01 -13.62
CA VAL A 34 -15.42 -28.74 -14.82
C VAL A 34 -15.68 -30.05 -15.54
N THR A 35 -16.90 -30.23 -15.99
CA THR A 35 -17.31 -31.39 -16.80
C THR A 35 -17.72 -30.92 -18.18
N VAL A 36 -17.14 -31.51 -19.20
CA VAL A 36 -17.47 -31.24 -20.59
C VAL A 36 -18.03 -32.50 -21.28
N LYS A 37 -18.94 -32.31 -22.25
CA LYS A 37 -19.49 -33.35 -23.06
C LYS A 37 -19.21 -33.08 -24.54
N GLY A 38 -18.86 -34.11 -25.26
CA GLY A 38 -18.67 -34.05 -26.71
C GLY A 38 -19.97 -33.67 -27.43
N LYS A 39 -19.84 -33.03 -28.58
CA LYS A 39 -20.91 -32.57 -29.46
C LYS A 39 -20.49 -32.76 -30.92
N GLY A 40 -21.44 -32.89 -31.82
CA GLY A 40 -21.15 -33.06 -33.24
C GLY A 40 -20.49 -34.41 -33.49
N ASN A 41 -19.26 -34.39 -34.00
CA ASN A 41 -18.48 -35.58 -34.31
C ASN A 41 -17.78 -36.19 -33.09
N PHE A 42 -17.92 -35.57 -31.91
CA PHE A 42 -17.30 -36.01 -30.66
C PHE A 42 -18.36 -36.49 -29.68
N THR A 43 -18.06 -37.59 -29.00
CA THR A 43 -18.91 -38.20 -27.98
C THR A 43 -18.14 -38.38 -26.68
N GLY A 44 -18.86 -38.67 -25.58
CA GLY A 44 -18.26 -38.93 -24.28
C GLY A 44 -18.19 -37.75 -23.37
N THR A 45 -17.60 -37.95 -22.20
CA THR A 45 -17.49 -36.96 -21.12
C THR A 45 -16.06 -36.93 -20.64
N ALA A 46 -15.53 -35.73 -20.45
CA ALA A 46 -14.23 -35.51 -19.81
C ALA A 46 -14.40 -34.54 -18.62
N LYS A 47 -13.50 -34.68 -17.63
CA LYS A 47 -13.45 -33.81 -16.45
C LYS A 47 -12.06 -33.20 -16.34
N GLY A 48 -12.03 -31.94 -15.99
CA GLY A 48 -10.82 -31.21 -15.64
C GLY A 48 -10.97 -30.56 -14.26
N THR A 49 -9.87 -30.33 -13.57
CA THR A 49 -9.87 -29.64 -12.27
C THR A 49 -9.12 -28.32 -12.35
N PHE A 50 -9.53 -27.37 -11.52
CA PHE A 50 -8.84 -26.10 -11.30
C PHE A 50 -8.95 -25.71 -9.83
N ARG A 51 -8.05 -24.85 -9.36
CA ARG A 51 -8.09 -24.37 -7.96
C ARG A 51 -8.85 -23.06 -7.87
N ILE A 52 -9.75 -22.99 -6.89
CA ILE A 52 -10.31 -21.76 -6.39
C ILE A 52 -9.42 -21.32 -5.22
N VAL A 53 -8.82 -20.16 -5.34
CA VAL A 53 -8.02 -19.55 -4.29
C VAL A 53 -8.78 -18.34 -3.73
N LYS A 54 -8.56 -18.06 -2.46
CA LYS A 54 -9.05 -16.79 -1.88
C LYS A 54 -8.28 -15.68 -2.56
N GLN A 55 -8.99 -14.75 -3.16
CA GLN A 55 -8.38 -13.50 -3.58
C GLN A 55 -8.12 -12.69 -2.31
N ASP A 56 -6.87 -12.34 -2.07
CA ASP A 56 -6.56 -11.40 -1.01
C ASP A 56 -7.31 -10.09 -1.27
N ASN A 57 -7.91 -9.51 -0.24
CA ASN A 57 -8.50 -8.19 -0.41
C ASN A 57 -7.38 -7.18 -0.67
N MET A 58 -7.71 -6.05 -1.26
CA MET A 58 -6.72 -5.05 -1.66
C MET A 58 -5.88 -4.55 -0.48
N GLU A 59 -6.47 -4.42 0.70
CA GLU A 59 -5.74 -4.01 1.90
C GLU A 59 -4.66 -5.02 2.30
N THR A 60 -4.93 -6.31 2.18
CA THR A 60 -3.93 -7.37 2.43
C THR A 60 -2.79 -7.28 1.42
N LEU A 61 -3.10 -7.02 0.15
CA LEU A 61 -2.09 -6.87 -0.90
C LEU A 61 -1.23 -5.61 -0.69
N VAL A 62 -1.85 -4.49 -0.29
CA VAL A 62 -1.14 -3.26 0.04
C VAL A 62 -0.21 -3.46 1.24
N LYS A 63 -0.69 -4.10 2.31
CA LYS A 63 0.16 -4.43 3.48
C LYS A 63 1.35 -5.30 3.08
N LYS A 64 1.11 -6.34 2.29
CA LYS A 64 2.18 -7.20 1.79
C LYS A 64 3.23 -6.41 1.00
N ARG A 65 2.82 -5.50 0.13
CA ARG A 65 3.73 -4.64 -0.62
C ARG A 65 4.49 -3.66 0.28
N LEU A 66 3.84 -3.12 1.32
CA LEU A 66 4.51 -2.30 2.34
C LEU A 66 5.58 -3.10 3.08
N ASP A 67 5.26 -4.32 3.51
CA ASP A 67 6.21 -5.19 4.22
C ASP A 67 7.40 -5.56 3.33
N GLU A 68 7.16 -5.96 2.08
CA GLU A 68 8.20 -6.26 1.10
C GLU A 68 9.10 -5.04 0.81
N MET A 69 8.51 -3.85 0.75
CA MET A 69 9.25 -2.61 0.57
C MET A 69 10.15 -2.32 1.78
N MET A 70 9.64 -2.47 3.00
CA MET A 70 10.40 -2.23 4.23
C MET A 70 11.48 -3.30 4.48
N GLU A 71 11.30 -4.50 3.94
CA GLU A 71 12.32 -5.55 3.92
C GLU A 71 13.38 -5.36 2.80
N GLY A 72 13.26 -4.32 1.99
CA GLY A 72 14.16 -4.06 0.87
C GLY A 72 13.96 -4.94 -0.36
N LYS A 73 12.83 -5.63 -0.44
CA LYS A 73 12.44 -6.49 -1.59
C LYS A 73 11.68 -5.73 -2.68
N TRP A 74 11.76 -4.46 -2.66
CA TRP A 74 11.06 -3.59 -3.60
C TRP A 74 11.59 -3.75 -5.03
N ASP A 75 10.75 -4.26 -5.93
CA ASP A 75 11.07 -4.36 -7.36
C ASP A 75 10.82 -3.01 -8.05
N ARG A 76 11.86 -2.48 -8.60
CA ARG A 76 12.03 -1.08 -8.91
C ARG A 76 12.03 -0.71 -10.37
N LYS A 77 11.27 -1.33 -11.16
CA LYS A 77 11.21 -1.01 -12.60
C LYS A 77 10.79 0.42 -12.93
N ILE A 78 10.34 1.20 -11.93
CA ILE A 78 9.72 2.51 -12.11
C ILE A 78 10.67 3.67 -11.98
N TYR A 79 11.66 3.53 -11.12
CA TYR A 79 12.61 4.59 -10.86
C TYR A 79 13.85 4.39 -11.71
N ASP A 80 14.52 5.48 -12.09
CA ASP A 80 15.81 5.32 -12.69
C ASP A 80 16.73 4.49 -11.78
N PHE A 81 17.66 3.77 -12.37
CA PHE A 81 18.51 2.81 -11.68
C PHE A 81 19.19 3.40 -10.44
N TRP A 82 19.58 4.65 -10.51
CA TRP A 82 20.33 5.29 -9.44
C TRP A 82 19.45 5.55 -8.21
N HIS A 83 18.30 6.09 -8.43
CA HIS A 83 17.28 6.36 -7.42
C HIS A 83 16.82 5.08 -6.72
N SER A 84 16.50 4.12 -7.51
CA SER A 84 16.09 2.82 -7.08
C SER A 84 17.09 2.14 -6.16
N TYR A 85 18.34 2.08 -6.56
CA TYR A 85 19.40 1.43 -5.82
C TYR A 85 19.58 2.02 -4.42
N GLN A 86 19.43 3.32 -4.28
CA GLN A 86 19.64 3.98 -3.02
C GLN A 86 18.48 3.78 -2.04
N LEU A 87 17.24 3.82 -2.50
CA LEU A 87 16.09 3.54 -1.66
C LEU A 87 16.17 2.16 -1.02
N GLY A 88 16.40 1.09 -1.79
CA GLY A 88 16.49 -0.26 -1.22
C GLY A 88 17.66 -0.45 -0.25
N LYS A 89 18.74 0.22 -0.46
CA LYS A 89 19.87 0.19 0.47
C LYS A 89 19.50 0.83 1.80
N TYR A 90 18.77 1.94 1.77
CA TYR A 90 18.41 2.66 2.97
C TYR A 90 17.27 2.04 3.77
N TYR A 91 16.27 1.46 3.13
CA TYR A 91 15.17 0.81 3.82
C TYR A 91 15.66 -0.31 4.74
N ASN A 92 16.57 -1.15 4.27
CA ASN A 92 17.14 -2.21 5.11
C ASN A 92 17.98 -1.70 6.28
N THR A 93 18.63 -0.56 6.12
CA THR A 93 19.50 0.00 7.15
C THR A 93 18.71 0.80 8.18
N LEU A 94 17.62 1.42 7.77
CA LEU A 94 16.95 2.46 8.54
C LEU A 94 15.88 1.98 9.51
N LEU A 95 15.38 0.75 9.35
CA LEU A 95 14.54 0.13 10.38
C LEU A 95 15.32 -0.16 11.66
N THR A 96 16.64 -0.24 11.60
CA THR A 96 17.49 -0.62 12.73
C THR A 96 18.52 0.43 13.16
N SER A 97 18.85 1.39 12.28
CA SER A 97 19.93 2.36 12.53
C SER A 97 19.60 3.73 11.97
N PRO A 98 20.12 4.82 12.57
CA PRO A 98 20.08 6.15 11.97
C PRO A 98 20.80 6.16 10.62
N CYS A 99 20.40 7.06 9.74
CA CYS A 99 21.10 7.29 8.49
C CYS A 99 22.55 7.72 8.76
N THR A 100 23.50 7.14 8.03
CA THR A 100 24.92 7.46 8.13
C THR A 100 25.42 8.35 7.00
N CYS A 101 24.53 9.01 6.27
CA CYS A 101 24.92 9.83 5.11
C CYS A 101 25.82 11.01 5.50
N HIS A 102 25.63 11.57 6.67
CA HIS A 102 26.55 12.49 7.35
C HIS A 102 26.13 12.69 8.83
N SER A 103 27.03 13.27 9.62
CA SER A 103 26.85 13.47 11.06
C SER A 103 25.60 14.30 11.47
N TYR A 104 25.06 15.06 10.54
CA TYR A 104 23.89 15.88 10.78
C TYR A 104 22.57 15.12 10.80
N CYS A 105 22.50 13.94 10.19
CA CYS A 105 21.28 13.15 10.19
C CYS A 105 20.90 12.62 11.58
N GLU A 106 21.81 12.62 12.54
CA GLU A 106 21.51 12.25 13.94
C GLU A 106 20.68 13.29 14.66
N THR A 107 20.85 14.55 14.29
CA THR A 107 20.14 15.70 14.90
C THR A 107 18.89 16.10 14.10
N GLY A 108 18.74 15.56 12.91
CA GLY A 108 17.59 15.77 12.01
C GLY A 108 17.48 17.20 11.48
N ASN A 109 17.06 17.30 10.27
CA ASN A 109 16.62 18.59 9.73
C ASN A 109 17.67 19.50 9.13
N GLU A 110 18.67 18.96 8.52
CA GLU A 110 19.73 19.79 7.96
C GLU A 110 19.45 20.17 6.51
N ALA A 111 19.48 21.45 6.25
CA ALA A 111 19.58 21.97 4.89
C ALA A 111 20.87 21.40 4.25
N GLY A 112 20.68 20.49 3.26
CA GLY A 112 21.80 19.82 2.62
C GLY A 112 21.93 18.32 2.91
N CYS A 113 21.05 17.74 3.73
CA CYS A 113 20.97 16.29 3.86
C CYS A 113 20.66 15.68 2.48
N THR A 114 21.59 14.88 1.97
CA THR A 114 21.44 14.13 0.72
C THR A 114 20.82 12.76 0.94
N CYS A 115 20.37 12.50 2.17
CA CYS A 115 19.68 11.29 2.54
C CYS A 115 18.41 11.13 1.74
N LEU A 116 18.29 10.01 1.05
CA LEU A 116 17.17 9.76 0.13
C LEU A 116 15.82 9.58 0.79
N ILE A 117 15.79 9.28 2.09
CA ILE A 117 14.55 9.32 2.87
C ILE A 117 13.93 10.71 2.84
N GLY A 118 14.75 11.70 2.58
CA GLY A 118 14.33 13.08 2.61
C GLY A 118 14.01 13.70 1.27
N ARG A 119 14.04 12.98 0.16
CA ARG A 119 13.79 13.57 -1.15
C ARG A 119 12.72 12.82 -1.89
N SER A 120 11.58 13.45 -2.09
CA SER A 120 10.65 13.04 -3.13
C SER A 120 11.24 13.43 -4.49
N HIS A 121 11.45 12.46 -5.35
CA HIS A 121 11.93 12.68 -6.71
C HIS A 121 10.82 13.03 -7.68
N VAL A 122 9.61 12.67 -7.35
CA VAL A 122 8.47 12.82 -8.24
C VAL A 122 7.94 14.25 -8.24
N LEU A 123 8.14 14.98 -7.16
CA LEU A 123 7.56 16.32 -6.97
C LEU A 123 8.59 17.47 -7.01
N ASN A 124 9.66 17.37 -7.77
CA ASN A 124 10.56 18.52 -8.03
C ASN A 124 10.62 19.55 -6.88
N ASN A 125 11.04 19.14 -5.67
CA ASN A 125 11.23 19.95 -4.47
C ASN A 125 10.17 19.91 -3.37
N SER A 126 9.11 19.15 -3.42
CA SER A 126 8.02 19.33 -2.45
C SER A 126 8.02 18.40 -1.25
N GLY A 127 9.00 17.55 -1.07
CA GLY A 127 9.03 16.70 0.10
C GLY A 127 10.45 16.31 0.48
N ILE A 128 10.91 16.83 1.59
CA ILE A 128 12.09 16.33 2.27
C ILE A 128 11.65 15.56 3.52
N GLN A 129 12.42 14.54 3.89
CA GLN A 129 12.25 13.81 5.15
C GLN A 129 10.93 13.01 5.23
N CYS A 130 10.14 13.24 6.26
CA CYS A 130 8.89 12.51 6.48
C CYS A 130 7.90 12.66 5.31
N ALA A 131 7.77 13.86 4.77
CA ALA A 131 6.89 14.12 3.62
C ALA A 131 7.37 13.40 2.37
N GLY A 132 8.67 13.48 2.04
CA GLY A 132 9.25 12.80 0.89
C GLY A 132 9.06 11.29 0.97
N PHE A 133 9.36 10.70 2.11
CA PHE A 133 9.16 9.27 2.35
C PHE A 133 7.71 8.85 2.12
N THR A 134 6.76 9.53 2.74
CA THR A 134 5.35 9.17 2.69
C THR A 134 4.77 9.32 1.28
N ILE A 135 5.17 10.37 0.55
CA ILE A 135 4.75 10.58 -0.85
C ILE A 135 5.31 9.49 -1.76
N GLU A 136 6.58 9.15 -1.63
CA GLU A 136 7.22 8.07 -2.41
C GLU A 136 6.53 6.72 -2.18
N VAL A 137 6.21 6.40 -0.92
CA VAL A 137 5.47 5.17 -0.59
C VAL A 137 4.09 5.19 -1.25
N PHE A 138 3.37 6.29 -1.17
CA PHE A 138 2.04 6.43 -1.75
C PHE A 138 2.06 6.26 -3.29
N GLU A 139 3.03 6.89 -3.95
CA GLU A 139 3.19 6.76 -5.40
C GLU A 139 3.61 5.35 -5.82
N TYR A 140 4.50 4.73 -5.08
CA TYR A 140 4.89 3.35 -5.33
C TYR A 140 3.70 2.39 -5.21
N LEU A 141 2.89 2.56 -4.18
CA LEU A 141 1.73 1.70 -3.99
C LEU A 141 0.66 1.90 -5.07
N PHE A 142 0.35 3.14 -5.39
CA PHE A 142 -0.84 3.48 -6.17
C PHE A 142 -0.55 4.11 -7.53
N GLY A 143 0.70 4.38 -7.86
CA GLY A 143 1.09 5.05 -9.11
C GLY A 143 0.53 6.47 -9.25
N LYS A 144 0.20 7.13 -8.15
CA LYS A 144 -0.55 8.40 -8.12
C LYS A 144 0.21 9.45 -7.36
N THR A 145 0.28 10.64 -7.95
CA THR A 145 0.96 11.77 -7.32
C THR A 145 0.09 12.43 -6.26
N ASN A 146 0.74 12.92 -5.21
CA ASN A 146 0.10 13.75 -4.21
C ASN A 146 -0.38 15.07 -4.83
N GLY A 147 -1.69 15.30 -4.90
CA GLY A 147 -2.27 16.55 -5.40
C GLY A 147 -2.89 16.49 -6.78
N THR A 148 -2.85 15.36 -7.47
CA THR A 148 -3.66 15.14 -8.66
C THR A 148 -5.12 14.87 -8.24
N GLY A 149 -6.09 15.18 -9.10
CA GLY A 149 -7.52 14.89 -8.85
C GLY A 149 -7.88 13.41 -8.66
N GLU A 150 -6.87 12.55 -8.56
CA GLU A 150 -7.00 11.10 -8.35
C GLU A 150 -7.03 10.68 -6.88
N ASN A 151 -6.86 11.63 -5.96
CA ASN A 151 -6.87 11.41 -4.53
C ASN A 151 -7.97 12.20 -3.85
N THR A 152 -8.56 11.62 -2.80
CA THR A 152 -9.43 12.33 -1.88
C THR A 152 -8.62 12.84 -0.69
N LEU A 153 -8.70 14.13 -0.41
CA LEU A 153 -8.15 14.77 0.78
C LEU A 153 -9.29 15.04 1.77
N THR A 154 -9.15 14.53 2.98
CA THR A 154 -10.02 14.85 4.11
C THR A 154 -9.24 15.60 5.17
N ILE A 155 -9.76 16.75 5.61
CA ILE A 155 -9.13 17.59 6.61
C ILE A 155 -9.97 17.57 7.90
N ARG A 156 -9.29 17.51 9.03
CA ARG A 156 -9.88 17.69 10.37
C ARG A 156 -9.02 18.68 11.15
N ASN A 157 -9.65 19.65 11.77
CA ASN A 157 -8.96 20.62 12.61
C ASN A 157 -9.59 20.66 14.00
N ARG A 158 -8.77 20.91 14.99
CA ARG A 158 -9.25 21.06 16.38
C ARG A 158 -10.27 22.20 16.51
N SER A 159 -10.12 23.24 15.70
CA SER A 159 -11.04 24.38 15.62
C SER A 159 -12.43 24.05 15.09
N ASP A 160 -12.64 22.90 14.44
CA ASP A 160 -13.91 22.54 13.81
C ASP A 160 -15.01 22.12 14.81
N GLY A 161 -14.69 22.14 16.12
CA GLY A 161 -15.66 21.90 17.21
C GLY A 161 -16.03 20.43 17.47
N ASN A 162 -15.49 19.49 16.70
CA ASN A 162 -15.71 18.04 16.88
C ASN A 162 -14.40 17.30 17.10
N TRP A 163 -13.49 17.89 17.84
CA TRP A 163 -12.19 17.30 18.18
C TRP A 163 -12.29 16.57 19.51
N THR A 164 -12.64 15.31 19.46
CA THR A 164 -12.64 14.42 20.62
C THR A 164 -11.94 13.12 20.24
N GLU A 165 -11.34 12.44 21.22
CA GLU A 165 -10.71 11.15 20.98
C GLU A 165 -11.69 10.15 20.32
N ALA A 166 -12.93 10.09 20.80
CA ALA A 166 -13.96 9.21 20.25
C ALA A 166 -14.34 9.55 18.79
N ALA A 167 -14.43 10.83 18.44
CA ALA A 167 -14.73 11.24 17.08
C ALA A 167 -13.56 10.97 16.12
N LEU A 168 -12.33 11.18 16.57
CA LEU A 168 -11.12 10.87 15.82
C LEU A 168 -11.00 9.36 15.60
N LYS A 169 -11.16 8.57 16.67
CA LYS A 169 -11.18 7.11 16.59
C LYS A 169 -12.20 6.62 15.56
N LYS A 170 -13.45 7.09 15.68
CA LYS A 170 -14.50 6.68 14.74
C LYS A 170 -14.14 7.02 13.30
N TRP A 171 -13.68 8.24 13.05
CA TRP A 171 -13.31 8.69 11.71
C TRP A 171 -12.18 7.84 11.15
N MET A 172 -11.10 7.62 11.90
CA MET A 172 -9.95 6.85 11.43
C MET A 172 -10.31 5.38 11.19
N THR A 173 -11.11 4.78 12.09
CA THR A 173 -11.58 3.40 11.93
C THR A 173 -12.43 3.22 10.69
N ASP A 174 -13.27 4.21 10.37
CA ASP A 174 -14.20 4.13 9.23
C ASP A 174 -13.52 4.44 7.88
N THR A 175 -12.42 5.19 7.88
CA THR A 175 -11.89 5.78 6.64
C THR A 175 -10.46 5.41 6.29
N PHE A 176 -9.60 5.13 7.28
CA PHE A 176 -8.19 4.88 7.02
C PHE A 176 -7.95 3.47 6.52
N ARG A 177 -7.13 3.36 5.48
CA ARG A 177 -6.73 2.10 4.85
C ARG A 177 -5.22 1.98 4.79
N PRO A 178 -4.66 0.76 4.71
CA PRO A 178 -3.24 0.56 4.49
C PRO A 178 -2.74 1.33 3.26
N GLY A 179 -1.58 1.95 3.36
CA GLY A 179 -0.98 2.75 2.29
C GLY A 179 -1.50 4.18 2.19
N ASP A 180 -2.61 4.53 2.82
CA ASP A 180 -3.05 5.92 2.93
C ASP A 180 -1.97 6.74 3.61
N TYR A 181 -1.94 8.04 3.33
CA TYR A 181 -1.05 8.92 4.05
C TYR A 181 -1.77 9.93 4.95
N LEU A 182 -1.18 10.19 6.08
CA LEU A 182 -1.63 11.17 7.04
C LEU A 182 -0.52 12.20 7.27
N ALA A 183 -0.85 13.48 7.07
CA ALA A 183 -0.08 14.58 7.62
C ALA A 183 -0.79 15.12 8.86
N TYR A 184 -0.04 15.53 9.87
CA TYR A 184 -0.60 16.12 11.07
C TYR A 184 0.29 17.25 11.60
N ASP A 185 -0.34 18.31 12.11
CA ASP A 185 0.37 19.35 12.82
C ASP A 185 0.64 18.90 14.26
N ASN A 186 1.91 18.82 14.60
CA ASN A 186 2.31 18.47 15.95
C ASN A 186 2.39 19.74 16.82
N ILE A 187 1.56 19.80 17.86
CA ILE A 187 1.46 20.94 18.78
C ILE A 187 2.81 21.25 19.45
N LYS A 188 3.55 20.20 19.80
CA LYS A 188 4.83 20.34 20.50
C LYS A 188 5.93 20.93 19.64
N TYR A 189 5.95 20.57 18.35
CA TYR A 189 7.05 20.96 17.47
C TYR A 189 6.70 22.09 16.52
N GLY A 190 5.40 22.39 16.35
CA GLY A 190 4.93 23.51 15.53
C GLY A 190 5.15 23.35 14.02
N TYR A 191 5.35 22.12 13.54
CA TYR A 191 5.48 21.79 12.12
C TYR A 191 4.80 20.46 11.80
N PRO A 192 4.36 20.30 10.54
CA PRO A 192 3.68 19.07 10.15
C PRO A 192 4.62 17.87 10.11
N HIS A 193 4.10 16.70 10.48
CA HIS A 193 4.73 15.41 10.29
C HIS A 193 3.88 14.52 9.39
N TYR A 194 4.53 13.62 8.65
CA TYR A 194 3.90 12.79 7.63
C TYR A 194 4.16 11.32 7.90
N VAL A 195 3.12 10.51 7.80
CA VAL A 195 3.18 9.07 8.05
C VAL A 195 2.36 8.28 7.02
N THR A 196 2.80 7.06 6.74
CA THR A 196 2.04 6.10 5.94
C THR A 196 1.28 5.16 6.86
N ILE A 197 -0.02 5.04 6.65
CA ILE A 197 -0.88 4.16 7.43
C ILE A 197 -0.59 2.71 7.07
N TYR A 198 -0.34 1.88 8.06
CA TYR A 198 -0.23 0.43 7.90
C TYR A 198 -1.52 -0.28 8.31
N SER A 199 -2.09 0.10 9.45
CA SER A 199 -3.37 -0.43 9.93
C SER A 199 -3.98 0.44 11.02
N VAL A 200 -5.27 0.27 11.22
CA VAL A 200 -6.01 0.81 12.37
C VAL A 200 -6.40 -0.36 13.28
N ASP A 201 -6.25 -0.20 14.58
CA ASP A 201 -6.71 -1.17 15.58
C ASP A 201 -7.62 -0.52 16.64
N THR A 202 -7.79 -1.18 17.79
CA THR A 202 -8.75 -0.76 18.81
C THR A 202 -8.37 0.52 19.56
N ASP A 203 -7.09 0.90 19.54
CA ASP A 203 -6.56 1.99 20.36
C ASP A 203 -5.65 2.98 19.59
N GLY A 204 -5.41 2.74 18.31
CA GLY A 204 -4.59 3.65 17.49
C GLY A 204 -4.40 3.20 16.06
N ILE A 205 -3.43 3.84 15.41
CA ILE A 205 -2.98 3.52 14.07
C ILE A 205 -1.53 3.02 14.12
N TRP A 206 -1.21 2.00 13.33
CA TRP A 206 0.15 1.60 13.05
C TRP A 206 0.64 2.33 11.81
N VAL A 207 1.82 2.91 11.89
CA VAL A 207 2.36 3.76 10.83
C VAL A 207 3.82 3.45 10.53
N TYR A 208 4.18 3.60 9.26
CA TYR A 208 5.55 3.83 8.85
C TYR A 208 5.79 5.33 8.74
N GLU A 209 6.90 5.78 9.26
CA GLU A 209 7.31 7.18 9.23
C GLU A 209 8.81 7.31 9.06
N ALA A 210 9.25 8.43 8.52
CA ALA A 210 10.67 8.77 8.45
C ALA A 210 10.96 10.04 9.23
N ASN A 211 12.15 10.10 9.82
CA ASN A 211 12.67 11.30 10.49
C ASN A 211 11.85 11.78 11.72
N TYR A 212 11.17 10.88 12.41
CA TYR A 212 10.52 11.24 13.67
C TYR A 212 11.56 11.65 14.72
N GLY A 213 11.34 12.81 15.34
CA GLY A 213 12.28 13.40 16.30
C GLY A 213 13.62 13.79 15.68
N GLY A 214 13.66 14.02 14.35
CA GLY A 214 14.87 14.47 13.66
C GLY A 214 15.95 13.42 13.49
N ARG A 215 15.62 12.13 13.55
CA ARG A 215 16.63 11.04 13.55
C ARG A 215 16.90 10.42 12.20
N CYS A 216 16.35 10.93 11.11
CA CYS A 216 16.58 10.48 9.74
C CYS A 216 16.57 8.94 9.59
N LYS A 217 15.58 8.30 10.16
CA LYS A 217 15.37 6.84 10.06
C LYS A 217 13.91 6.54 9.81
N ILE A 218 13.64 5.37 9.24
CA ILE A 218 12.28 4.84 9.13
C ILE A 218 11.94 4.12 10.43
N ASN A 219 10.80 4.49 11.01
CA ASN A 219 10.23 3.83 12.17
C ASN A 219 8.93 3.15 11.78
N PHE A 220 8.64 2.05 12.45
CA PHE A 220 7.31 1.46 12.50
C PHE A 220 6.82 1.56 13.94
N ARG A 221 5.76 2.30 14.16
CA ARG A 221 5.23 2.52 15.51
C ARG A 221 3.72 2.63 15.54
N LYS A 222 3.18 2.50 16.73
CA LYS A 222 1.79 2.83 17.01
C LYS A 222 1.67 4.30 17.42
N PHE A 223 0.65 4.95 16.89
CA PHE A 223 0.24 6.30 17.28
C PHE A 223 -1.18 6.18 17.82
N THR A 224 -1.33 6.24 19.14
CA THR A 224 -2.61 5.99 19.79
C THR A 224 -3.61 7.12 19.53
N PHE A 225 -4.91 6.82 19.56
CA PHE A 225 -5.94 7.86 19.38
C PHE A 225 -5.83 8.95 20.46
N LYS A 226 -5.39 8.58 21.66
CA LYS A 226 -5.12 9.52 22.72
C LYS A 226 -3.96 10.46 22.36
N GLU A 227 -2.83 9.94 21.91
CA GLU A 227 -1.69 10.77 21.46
C GLU A 227 -2.11 11.68 20.31
N ILE A 228 -2.84 11.18 19.31
CA ILE A 228 -3.35 11.98 18.20
C ILE A 228 -4.24 13.12 18.73
N TYR A 229 -5.15 12.81 19.64
CA TYR A 229 -6.01 13.81 20.26
C TYR A 229 -5.24 14.86 21.05
N GLU A 230 -4.24 14.45 21.82
CA GLU A 230 -3.49 15.33 22.72
C GLU A 230 -2.40 16.13 22.01
N GLU A 231 -1.72 15.52 21.03
CA GLU A 231 -0.49 16.07 20.44
C GLU A 231 -0.69 16.75 19.07
N THR A 232 -1.90 16.69 18.49
CA THR A 232 -2.15 17.28 17.17
C THR A 232 -3.33 18.25 17.20
N ASP A 233 -3.34 19.23 16.28
CA ASP A 233 -4.42 20.19 16.10
C ASP A 233 -4.97 20.25 14.68
N GLY A 234 -4.29 19.61 13.73
CA GLY A 234 -4.70 19.45 12.34
C GLY A 234 -4.31 18.09 11.78
N LEU A 235 -5.18 17.50 11.00
CA LEU A 235 -5.00 16.21 10.34
C LEU A 235 -5.40 16.32 8.87
N TRP A 236 -4.53 15.86 7.96
CA TRP A 236 -4.75 15.80 6.51
C TRP A 236 -4.57 14.36 6.06
N HIS A 237 -5.67 13.67 5.84
CA HIS A 237 -5.69 12.30 5.36
C HIS A 237 -5.89 12.26 3.85
N ARG A 238 -5.04 11.52 3.15
CA ARG A 238 -5.20 11.23 1.72
C ARG A 238 -5.33 9.75 1.47
N THR A 239 -6.27 9.45 0.58
CA THR A 239 -6.54 8.11 0.09
C THR A 239 -6.71 8.16 -1.43
N PRO A 240 -6.27 7.16 -2.21
CA PRO A 240 -6.51 7.13 -3.64
C PRO A 240 -8.01 6.90 -3.92
N ASN A 241 -8.56 7.60 -4.92
CA ASN A 241 -9.96 7.44 -5.33
C ASN A 241 -10.24 6.02 -5.82
N ASN A 242 -9.29 5.45 -6.55
CA ASN A 242 -9.28 4.04 -6.91
C ASN A 242 -8.22 3.33 -6.05
N TYR A 243 -8.66 2.54 -5.08
CA TYR A 243 -7.77 1.84 -4.16
C TYR A 243 -7.29 0.53 -4.80
N GLU A 244 -6.39 0.67 -5.76
CA GLU A 244 -5.76 -0.41 -6.52
C GLU A 244 -4.25 -0.22 -6.52
N LEU A 245 -3.52 -1.32 -6.37
CA LEU A 245 -2.07 -1.30 -6.51
C LEU A 245 -1.66 -0.94 -7.93
N SER A 246 -0.62 -0.12 -8.03
CA SER A 246 0.02 0.15 -9.31
C SER A 246 0.58 -1.15 -9.93
N GLU A 247 0.63 -1.21 -11.25
CA GLU A 247 1.17 -2.36 -12.01
C GLU A 247 2.71 -2.46 -11.96
N TYR A 248 3.32 -2.06 -10.88
CA TYR A 248 4.77 -2.02 -10.78
C TYR A 248 5.34 -3.20 -10.01
#